data_c3ec7c18e3801294dea73400776c2dda
#
_entry.id   c3ec7c18e3801294dea73400776c2dda
#
_cell.length_a   1.000
_cell.length_b   1.000
_cell.length_c   1.000
_cell.angle_alpha   90.00
_cell.angle_beta   90.00
_cell.angle_gamma   90.00
#
_symmetry.space_group_name_H-M   'P 1'
#
loop_
_entity.id
_entity.type
_entity.pdbx_description
1 polymer ?
#
loop_
_entity_poly.entity_id
_entity_poly.type
_entity_poly.pdbx_seq_one_letter_code
_entity_poly.pdbx_strand_id
1 'polypeptide(L)'
;MLSVTGVETALACSENEPTTSSEISVSPIDDSDPIQFNKRSLSDEDRLKLLKTKWIPSSNSYIFPKNDHNRRYSKSWENEYSWLRYSPSQDGTYCSLCSAFQDHSSENPRYNEFVTVPYKEWKNALGEKRGRLALHSNIERHLKALQKTVYYCLFQIRTSHP
;
A
#
# COMPACT_ATOMS: atom_id res chain seq x y z
N MET A 1 -67.42 -31.17 -45.37
CA MET A 1 -66.25 -32.00 -45.58
C MET A 1 -65.02 -31.16 -45.34
N LEU A 2 -64.12 -31.70 -44.65
CA LEU A 2 -62.73 -31.23 -44.40
C LEU A 2 -62.50 -30.62 -43.03
N SER A 3 -61.93 -31.43 -42.22
CA SER A 3 -61.34 -31.13 -40.93
C SER A 3 -60.03 -30.37 -41.09
N VAL A 4 -59.81 -29.37 -40.23
CA VAL A 4 -58.55 -28.74 -40.10
C VAL A 4 -58.14 -28.92 -38.63
N THR A 5 -57.13 -29.75 -38.43
CA THR A 5 -56.49 -29.98 -37.15
C THR A 5 -55.44 -28.90 -36.94
N GLY A 6 -55.62 -28.08 -35.89
CA GLY A 6 -54.64 -27.12 -35.45
C GLY A 6 -53.48 -27.81 -34.73
N VAL A 7 -52.27 -27.52 -35.15
CA VAL A 7 -51.05 -27.89 -34.45
C VAL A 7 -50.59 -26.71 -33.65
N GLU A 8 -50.68 -26.83 -32.35
CA GLU A 8 -50.23 -25.84 -31.39
C GLU A 8 -48.74 -26.07 -31.13
N THR A 9 -47.92 -25.14 -31.60
CA THR A 9 -46.49 -25.19 -31.36
C THR A 9 -46.17 -24.43 -30.07
N ALA A 10 -45.85 -25.17 -29.05
CA ALA A 10 -45.37 -24.58 -27.81
C ALA A 10 -43.97 -23.97 -27.98
N LEU A 11 -43.88 -22.66 -27.81
CA LEU A 11 -42.66 -21.92 -27.71
C LEU A 11 -42.07 -22.15 -26.29
N ALA A 12 -41.03 -22.95 -26.21
CA ALA A 12 -40.22 -23.06 -25.02
C ALA A 12 -39.37 -21.79 -24.89
N CYS A 13 -39.66 -20.96 -23.89
CA CYS A 13 -38.77 -19.90 -23.46
C CYS A 13 -37.56 -20.53 -22.81
N SER A 14 -36.42 -20.40 -23.47
CA SER A 14 -35.13 -20.69 -22.88
C SER A 14 -34.82 -19.61 -21.84
N GLU A 15 -34.85 -19.97 -20.60
CA GLU A 15 -34.38 -19.14 -19.50
C GLU A 15 -32.83 -19.05 -19.56
N ASN A 16 -32.32 -17.89 -19.95
CA ASN A 16 -30.94 -17.56 -19.79
C ASN A 16 -30.69 -17.34 -18.30
N GLU A 17 -30.00 -18.27 -17.67
CA GLU A 17 -29.44 -18.07 -16.35
C GLU A 17 -28.48 -16.88 -16.37
N PRO A 18 -28.57 -15.94 -15.39
CA PRO A 18 -27.59 -14.88 -15.26
C PRO A 18 -26.26 -15.49 -14.85
N THR A 19 -25.28 -15.31 -15.71
CA THR A 19 -23.87 -15.60 -15.42
C THR A 19 -23.52 -14.96 -14.08
N THR A 20 -23.22 -15.79 -13.11
CA THR A 20 -22.72 -15.38 -11.80
C THR A 20 -21.48 -14.55 -12.00
N SER A 21 -21.58 -13.24 -11.80
CA SER A 21 -20.45 -12.36 -11.63
C SER A 21 -19.62 -12.94 -10.49
N SER A 22 -18.41 -13.37 -10.81
CA SER A 22 -17.41 -13.68 -9.82
C SER A 22 -17.23 -12.43 -8.97
N GLU A 23 -17.82 -12.40 -7.80
CA GLU A 23 -17.47 -11.42 -6.79
C GLU A 23 -15.98 -11.61 -6.51
N ILE A 24 -15.20 -10.66 -7.01
CA ILE A 24 -13.81 -10.51 -6.58
C ILE A 24 -13.93 -10.16 -5.10
N SER A 25 -13.74 -11.14 -4.24
CA SER A 25 -13.61 -10.92 -2.81
C SER A 25 -12.34 -10.11 -2.60
N VAL A 26 -12.49 -8.79 -2.62
CA VAL A 26 -11.44 -7.89 -2.16
C VAL A 26 -11.29 -8.15 -0.67
N SER A 27 -10.27 -8.89 -0.31
CA SER A 27 -9.91 -9.07 1.09
C SER A 27 -9.80 -7.68 1.72
N PRO A 28 -10.39 -7.42 2.89
CA PRO A 28 -10.26 -6.13 3.54
C PRO A 28 -8.77 -5.80 3.67
N ILE A 29 -8.38 -4.60 3.24
CA ILE A 29 -6.99 -4.16 3.34
C ILE A 29 -6.62 -4.18 4.82
N ASP A 30 -5.52 -4.85 5.14
CA ASP A 30 -5.02 -4.97 6.51
C ASP A 30 -4.81 -3.56 7.10
N ASP A 31 -5.29 -3.35 8.32
CA ASP A 31 -5.19 -2.09 9.06
C ASP A 31 -3.73 -1.60 9.26
N SER A 32 -2.76 -2.48 9.10
CA SER A 32 -1.33 -2.17 9.14
C SER A 32 -0.72 -1.88 7.77
N ASP A 33 -1.50 -2.01 6.68
CA ASP A 33 -1.00 -1.69 5.33
C ASP A 33 -0.81 -0.17 5.17
N PRO A 34 0.40 0.32 4.85
CA PRO A 34 0.69 1.73 4.74
C PRO A 34 -0.11 2.46 3.66
N ILE A 35 -0.68 1.77 2.67
CA ILE A 35 -1.54 2.38 1.64
C ILE A 35 -2.77 3.07 2.25
N GLN A 36 -3.24 2.62 3.41
CA GLN A 36 -4.39 3.22 4.10
C GLN A 36 -4.14 4.66 4.51
N PHE A 37 -2.88 5.01 4.74
CA PHE A 37 -2.44 6.34 5.13
C PHE A 37 -2.08 7.24 3.94
N ASN A 38 -2.27 6.78 2.72
CA ASN A 38 -2.02 7.54 1.50
C ASN A 38 -3.15 8.56 1.24
N LYS A 39 -3.38 9.45 2.20
CA LYS A 39 -4.40 10.49 2.17
C LYS A 39 -3.73 11.86 2.19
N ARG A 40 -4.41 12.88 1.66
CA ARG A 40 -3.93 14.27 1.68
C ARG A 40 -3.79 14.83 3.10
N SER A 41 -4.63 14.39 4.03
CA SER A 41 -4.60 14.82 5.42
C SER A 41 -4.74 13.61 6.33
N LEU A 42 -3.80 13.48 7.26
CA LEU A 42 -3.80 12.45 8.30
C LEU A 42 -4.20 13.08 9.63
N SER A 43 -5.04 12.37 10.39
CA SER A 43 -5.26 12.67 11.82
C SER A 43 -4.00 12.37 12.64
N ASP A 44 -3.93 12.85 13.86
CA ASP A 44 -2.81 12.54 14.75
C ASP A 44 -2.77 11.05 15.11
N GLU A 45 -3.93 10.41 15.21
CA GLU A 45 -4.03 8.96 15.41
C GLU A 45 -3.48 8.19 14.21
N ASP A 46 -3.85 8.57 12.97
CA ASP A 46 -3.32 7.96 11.75
C ASP A 46 -1.79 8.12 11.67
N ARG A 47 -1.26 9.30 12.01
CA ARG A 47 0.18 9.54 12.05
C ARG A 47 0.89 8.62 13.04
N LEU A 48 0.37 8.53 14.25
CA LEU A 48 0.94 7.64 15.27
C LEU A 48 0.89 6.18 14.83
N LYS A 49 -0.21 5.74 14.26
CA LYS A 49 -0.38 4.40 13.74
C LYS A 49 0.64 4.12 12.65
N LEU A 50 0.75 4.98 11.63
CA LEU A 50 1.72 4.86 10.54
C LEU A 50 3.19 4.81 11.03
N LEU A 51 3.53 5.63 12.02
CA LEU A 51 4.88 5.68 12.56
C LEU A 51 5.24 4.44 13.37
N LYS A 52 4.30 3.90 14.15
CA LYS A 52 4.53 2.79 15.09
C LYS A 52 4.27 1.42 14.47
N THR A 53 3.33 1.32 13.53
CA THR A 53 2.88 0.03 13.02
C THR A 53 3.65 -0.34 11.76
N LYS A 54 4.00 -1.63 11.68
CA LYS A 54 4.56 -2.27 10.49
C LYS A 54 3.69 -3.46 10.13
N TRP A 55 3.45 -3.66 8.86
CA TRP A 55 2.84 -4.89 8.42
C TRP A 55 3.76 -6.09 8.71
N ILE A 56 3.20 -7.14 9.28
CA ILE A 56 3.91 -8.37 9.62
C ILE A 56 3.26 -9.52 8.84
N PRO A 57 4.04 -10.28 8.08
CA PRO A 57 3.53 -11.47 7.43
C PRO A 57 2.87 -12.43 8.42
N SER A 58 1.77 -13.07 8.02
CA SER A 58 1.07 -14.06 8.82
C SER A 58 1.89 -15.31 9.16
N SER A 59 2.99 -15.52 8.43
CA SER A 59 3.92 -16.65 8.64
C SER A 59 5.36 -16.19 8.41
N ASN A 60 6.28 -16.75 9.20
CA ASN A 60 7.73 -16.56 8.99
C ASN A 60 8.22 -17.14 7.65
N SER A 61 7.46 -18.05 7.06
CA SER A 61 7.74 -18.63 5.74
C SER A 61 7.11 -17.82 4.58
N TYR A 62 6.56 -16.63 4.86
CA TYR A 62 5.96 -15.80 3.81
C TYR A 62 6.99 -15.44 2.74
N ILE A 63 6.60 -15.70 1.50
CA ILE A 63 7.42 -15.42 0.32
C ILE A 63 6.91 -14.16 -0.36
N PHE A 64 7.69 -13.09 -0.30
CA PHE A 64 7.36 -11.86 -1.01
C PHE A 64 7.27 -12.10 -2.53
N PRO A 65 6.31 -11.48 -3.21
CA PRO A 65 6.19 -11.57 -4.66
C PRO A 65 7.48 -11.16 -5.38
N LYS A 66 7.68 -11.70 -6.57
CA LYS A 66 8.75 -11.28 -7.45
C LYS A 66 8.21 -10.29 -8.48
N ASN A 67 8.95 -9.21 -8.71
CA ASN A 67 8.65 -8.30 -9.79
C ASN A 67 9.13 -8.85 -11.15
N ASP A 68 8.90 -8.12 -12.23
CA ASP A 68 9.26 -8.50 -13.62
C ASP A 68 10.75 -8.77 -13.81
N HIS A 69 11.60 -8.24 -12.93
CA HIS A 69 13.05 -8.48 -12.92
C HIS A 69 13.47 -9.67 -12.04
N ASN A 70 12.53 -10.52 -11.63
CA ASN A 70 12.76 -11.67 -10.76
C ASN A 70 13.38 -11.28 -9.38
N ARG A 71 13.11 -10.07 -8.92
CA ARG A 71 13.54 -9.53 -7.65
C ARG A 71 12.35 -9.38 -6.69
N ARG A 72 12.61 -9.45 -5.40
CA ARG A 72 11.59 -9.31 -4.36
C ARG A 72 12.05 -8.38 -3.24
N TYR A 73 11.08 -7.91 -2.49
CA TYR A 73 11.35 -7.20 -1.24
C TYR A 73 12.09 -8.10 -0.25
N SER A 74 12.95 -7.50 0.58
CA SER A 74 13.59 -8.20 1.69
C SER A 74 13.22 -7.53 3.01
N LYS A 75 12.64 -8.31 3.92
CA LYS A 75 12.26 -7.84 5.26
C LYS A 75 13.45 -7.30 6.06
N SER A 76 14.67 -7.80 5.81
CA SER A 76 15.90 -7.33 6.48
C SER A 76 16.20 -5.86 6.23
N TRP A 77 15.71 -5.26 5.15
CA TRP A 77 15.90 -3.83 4.86
C TRP A 77 15.28 -2.93 5.92
N GLU A 78 14.24 -3.38 6.61
CA GLU A 78 13.63 -2.63 7.71
C GLU A 78 14.51 -2.50 8.95
N ASN A 79 15.55 -3.33 9.07
CA ASN A 79 16.53 -3.23 10.18
C ASN A 79 17.47 -2.05 9.94
N GLU A 80 17.83 -1.78 8.69
CA GLU A 80 18.69 -0.67 8.29
C GLU A 80 17.88 0.62 8.10
N TYR A 81 16.71 0.50 7.47
CA TYR A 81 15.82 1.63 7.16
C TYR A 81 14.54 1.55 8.02
N SER A 82 14.60 2.03 9.25
CA SER A 82 13.51 1.94 10.23
C SER A 82 12.23 2.64 9.80
N TRP A 83 12.33 3.57 8.86
CA TRP A 83 11.21 4.30 8.26
C TRP A 83 10.49 3.49 7.15
N LEU A 84 11.06 2.40 6.67
CA LEU A 84 10.52 1.62 5.58
C LEU A 84 9.27 0.84 6.01
N ARG A 85 8.23 0.91 5.19
CA ARG A 85 6.96 0.20 5.40
C ARG A 85 6.58 -0.55 4.12
N TYR A 86 6.46 -1.85 4.20
CA TYR A 86 5.99 -2.67 3.09
C TYR A 86 4.46 -2.69 3.04
N SER A 87 3.90 -2.54 1.85
CA SER A 87 2.47 -2.66 1.56
C SER A 87 2.22 -3.97 0.82
N PRO A 88 1.54 -4.93 1.44
CA PRO A 88 1.24 -6.21 0.79
C PRO A 88 0.25 -6.05 -0.36
N SER A 89 -0.70 -5.12 -0.26
CA SER A 89 -1.69 -4.88 -1.32
C SER A 89 -1.08 -4.24 -2.56
N GLN A 90 0.02 -3.52 -2.41
CA GLN A 90 0.70 -2.83 -3.51
C GLN A 90 1.96 -3.56 -3.99
N ASP A 91 2.45 -4.57 -3.27
CA ASP A 91 3.80 -5.12 -3.42
C ASP A 91 4.83 -4.01 -3.62
N GLY A 92 4.87 -3.10 -2.65
CA GLY A 92 5.71 -1.91 -2.72
C GLY A 92 5.99 -1.33 -1.35
N THR A 93 6.90 -0.36 -1.27
CA THR A 93 7.28 0.24 0.00
C THR A 93 7.02 1.73 0.06
N TYR A 94 6.73 2.21 1.27
CA TYR A 94 6.51 3.60 1.63
C TYR A 94 7.47 4.04 2.73
N CYS A 95 7.64 5.35 2.85
CA CYS A 95 8.36 5.97 3.96
C CYS A 95 7.36 6.49 5.00
N SER A 96 7.32 5.89 6.19
CA SER A 96 6.40 6.32 7.25
C SER A 96 6.60 7.79 7.66
N LEU A 97 7.85 8.26 7.70
CA LEU A 97 8.17 9.64 8.09
C LEU A 97 7.65 10.64 7.05
N CYS A 98 7.98 10.39 5.78
CA CYS A 98 7.54 11.27 4.69
C CYS A 98 6.03 11.24 4.50
N SER A 99 5.40 10.07 4.59
CA SER A 99 3.95 9.96 4.48
C SER A 99 3.22 10.64 5.63
N ALA A 100 3.81 10.65 6.85
CA ALA A 100 3.20 11.29 8.01
C ALA A 100 3.27 12.83 7.98
N PHE A 101 4.34 13.41 7.44
CA PHE A 101 4.65 14.84 7.63
C PHE A 101 4.94 15.63 6.36
N GLN A 102 4.85 15.03 5.19
CA GLN A 102 5.00 15.77 3.96
C GLN A 102 3.70 16.43 3.52
N ASP A 103 3.88 17.55 2.85
CA ASP A 103 2.84 18.12 2.03
C ASP A 103 2.72 17.30 0.73
N HIS A 104 1.58 16.67 0.57
CA HIS A 104 1.27 15.84 -0.61
C HIS A 104 0.93 16.68 -1.87
N SER A 105 1.07 18.00 -1.78
CA SER A 105 0.74 18.93 -2.86
C SER A 105 1.81 19.05 -3.94
N SER A 106 2.93 18.31 -3.85
CA SER A 106 4.00 18.43 -4.83
C SER A 106 3.59 17.85 -6.18
N GLU A 107 3.54 18.70 -7.20
CA GLU A 107 3.28 18.31 -8.59
C GLU A 107 4.42 17.49 -9.23
N ASN A 108 5.59 17.48 -8.60
CA ASN A 108 6.74 16.76 -9.13
C ASN A 108 6.65 15.26 -8.81
N PRO A 109 6.50 14.37 -9.82
CA PRO A 109 6.36 12.91 -9.62
C PRO A 109 7.52 12.27 -8.85
N ARG A 110 8.74 12.83 -8.98
CA ARG A 110 9.92 12.31 -8.26
C ARG A 110 9.81 12.46 -6.74
N TYR A 111 8.98 13.39 -6.29
CA TYR A 111 8.76 13.60 -4.87
C TYR A 111 7.67 12.71 -4.29
N ASN A 112 6.93 12.02 -5.13
CA ASN A 112 5.84 11.14 -4.72
C ASN A 112 6.30 9.71 -4.42
N GLU A 113 7.49 9.32 -4.91
CA GLU A 113 8.06 8.01 -4.62
C GLU A 113 8.29 7.85 -3.11
N PHE A 114 7.96 6.70 -2.57
CA PHE A 114 7.91 6.38 -1.14
C PHE A 114 6.85 7.14 -0.33
N VAL A 115 6.07 8.03 -0.92
CA VAL A 115 5.05 8.82 -0.19
C VAL A 115 3.64 8.47 -0.66
N THR A 116 3.29 8.84 -1.88
CA THR A 116 2.00 8.52 -2.52
C THR A 116 2.12 7.40 -3.54
N VAL A 117 3.30 7.23 -4.11
CA VAL A 117 3.64 6.16 -5.04
C VAL A 117 4.57 5.16 -4.36
N PRO A 118 4.21 3.87 -4.28
CA PRO A 118 5.07 2.88 -3.68
C PRO A 118 6.32 2.63 -4.52
N TYR A 119 7.45 2.47 -3.87
CA TYR A 119 8.69 2.04 -4.52
C TYR A 119 8.68 0.52 -4.72
N LYS A 120 8.98 0.06 -5.95
CA LYS A 120 8.91 -1.35 -6.37
C LYS A 120 10.17 -1.84 -7.13
N GLU A 121 11.14 -0.96 -7.34
CA GLU A 121 12.34 -1.26 -8.12
C GLU A 121 13.41 -1.98 -7.30
N TRP A 122 13.12 -3.21 -6.89
CA TRP A 122 13.96 -3.98 -5.96
C TRP A 122 15.41 -4.16 -6.42
N LYS A 123 15.67 -4.13 -7.74
CA LYS A 123 17.02 -4.20 -8.30
C LYS A 123 17.91 -3.04 -7.82
N ASN A 124 17.32 -1.87 -7.68
CA ASN A 124 18.02 -0.63 -7.36
C ASN A 124 17.85 -0.20 -5.89
N ALA A 125 17.24 -1.07 -5.05
CA ALA A 125 16.93 -0.73 -3.67
C ALA A 125 18.18 -0.47 -2.84
N LEU A 126 19.17 -1.36 -2.94
CA LEU A 126 20.42 -1.28 -2.19
C LEU A 126 21.59 -0.83 -3.07
N GLY A 127 22.61 -0.28 -2.44
CA GLY A 127 23.88 0.16 -3.05
C GLY A 127 24.43 1.36 -2.30
N GLU A 128 25.71 1.34 -1.96
CA GLU A 128 26.36 2.36 -1.11
C GLU A 128 26.19 3.79 -1.60
N LYS A 129 26.26 4.02 -2.92
CA LYS A 129 26.21 5.37 -3.50
C LYS A 129 24.94 5.63 -4.32
N ARG A 130 24.25 4.60 -4.78
CA ARG A 130 23.12 4.72 -5.74
C ARG A 130 21.90 3.93 -5.33
N GLY A 131 21.93 3.25 -4.18
CA GLY A 131 20.76 2.56 -3.66
C GLY A 131 19.64 3.55 -3.35
N ARG A 132 18.44 3.25 -3.84
CA ARG A 132 17.29 4.16 -3.70
C ARG A 132 16.90 4.40 -2.24
N LEU A 133 17.05 3.38 -1.40
CA LEU A 133 16.78 3.51 0.04
C LEU A 133 17.76 4.48 0.72
N ALA A 134 19.07 4.33 0.45
CA ALA A 134 20.09 5.22 0.97
C ALA A 134 19.92 6.66 0.44
N LEU A 135 19.65 6.81 -0.86
CA LEU A 135 19.40 8.13 -1.46
C LEU A 135 18.18 8.80 -0.83
N HIS A 136 17.08 8.07 -0.63
CA HIS A 136 15.88 8.62 0.01
C HIS A 136 16.15 9.09 1.44
N SER A 137 16.94 8.34 2.22
CA SER A 137 17.30 8.71 3.60
C SER A 137 18.08 10.03 3.69
N ASN A 138 18.78 10.42 2.63
CA ASN A 138 19.65 11.60 2.62
C ASN A 138 19.04 12.83 1.92
N ILE A 139 17.84 12.73 1.36
CA ILE A 139 17.20 13.92 0.78
C ILE A 139 16.67 14.86 1.84
N GLU A 140 16.72 16.16 1.58
CA GLU A 140 16.31 17.22 2.50
C GLU A 140 14.88 17.01 3.04
N ARG A 141 13.95 16.58 2.19
CA ARG A 141 12.55 16.34 2.57
C ARG A 141 12.43 15.24 3.61
N HIS A 142 13.18 14.15 3.45
CA HIS A 142 13.19 13.06 4.42
C HIS A 142 13.76 13.52 5.76
N LEU A 143 14.85 14.28 5.73
CA LEU A 143 15.46 14.83 6.94
C LEU A 143 14.53 15.80 7.67
N LYS A 144 13.80 16.63 6.94
CA LYS A 144 12.75 17.51 7.50
C LYS A 144 11.59 16.69 8.11
N ALA A 145 11.17 15.62 7.45
CA ALA A 145 10.13 14.73 7.98
C ALA A 145 10.61 14.01 9.25
N LEU A 146 11.86 13.55 9.28
CA LEU A 146 12.49 12.98 10.47
C LEU A 146 12.49 13.98 11.63
N GLN A 147 12.92 15.21 11.40
CA GLN A 147 12.92 16.27 12.42
C GLN A 147 11.51 16.52 12.97
N LYS A 148 10.51 16.65 12.10
CA LYS A 148 9.11 16.79 12.51
C LYS A 148 8.63 15.61 13.33
N THR A 149 9.01 14.39 12.97
CA THR A 149 8.66 13.18 13.72
C THR A 149 9.21 13.23 15.15
N VAL A 150 10.46 13.63 15.32
CA VAL A 150 11.09 13.76 16.66
C VAL A 150 10.31 14.75 17.52
N TYR A 151 10.02 15.93 17.01
CA TYR A 151 9.22 16.93 17.75
C TYR A 151 7.83 16.42 18.08
N TYR A 152 7.16 15.79 17.15
CA TYR A 152 5.84 15.23 17.32
C TYR A 152 5.82 14.15 18.42
N CYS A 153 6.74 13.20 18.40
CA CYS A 153 6.84 12.16 19.42
C CYS A 153 7.14 12.73 20.80
N LEU A 154 8.02 13.73 20.91
CA LEU A 154 8.31 14.42 22.18
C LEU A 154 7.09 15.15 22.74
N PHE A 155 6.30 15.78 21.88
CA PHE A 155 5.06 16.43 22.28
C PHE A 155 4.02 15.43 22.81
N GLN A 156 3.84 14.30 22.12
CA GLN A 156 2.90 13.24 22.54
C GLN A 156 3.27 12.65 23.90
N ILE A 157 4.56 12.48 24.20
CA ILE A 157 5.02 12.01 25.52
C ILE A 157 4.62 13.00 26.62
N ARG A 158 4.77 14.30 26.38
CA ARG A 158 4.44 15.35 27.37
C ARG A 158 2.94 15.44 27.66
N THR A 159 2.08 15.20 26.68
CA THR A 159 0.63 15.28 26.83
C THR A 159 -0.01 14.02 27.40
N SER A 160 0.73 12.89 27.38
CA SER A 160 0.25 11.59 27.88
C SER A 160 0.56 11.34 29.38
N HIS A 161 1.21 12.28 30.05
CA HIS A 161 1.41 12.21 31.51
C HIS A 161 0.45 13.22 32.18
N PRO A 162 -0.53 12.72 32.97
CA PRO A 162 -1.39 13.58 33.81
C PRO A 162 -0.60 14.21 34.95
#